data_fc82fcf3bffab62b25e154dc739e02f5
#
_entry.id   fc82fcf3bffab62b25e154dc739e02f5
#
_cell.length_a   1.000
_cell.length_b   1.000
_cell.length_c   1.000
_cell.angle_alpha   90.00
_cell.angle_beta   90.00
_cell.angle_gamma   90.00
#
_symmetry.space_group_name_H-M   'P 1'
#
loop_
_entity.id
_entity.type
_entity.pdbx_description
1 polymer ?
#
loop_
_entity_poly.entity_id
_entity_poly.type
_entity_poly.pdbx_seq_one_letter_code
_entity_poly.pdbx_strand_id
1 'polypeptide(L)'
;MKKNTTERLLKRLIKNYVAKHKIKLIIALGCMIIVSASTAIHAWMMQPVLDDIFLNKDSKMLILLPLLILFIAVTKGMASYFQSIYMNFIGFRIVADIQSEMFSSIIKCDLSYFNDLNTGTLVSRFLADVGSLTRGVHTVITNIIKDFLTIFFLVGVMFYHDWKLAILAFVVFPISILPIVKIGKKIRKISTQTQVGFGELTSKLSQTFSGIKTVKSFNAQAFEKNRVDDSIENIFKLTFKSNKISSIARPLMETLGGLAIAFVIWIGGSQVIEGTTTPGTFFSFITALLMAYQPVKSLASLNATLQTAMASAERVFSIIDTKPKIKDQDLTKEEKLKNIREIRFSKVFFKYNNSQDDIIKNCNIRITKGKKIALVGHSGAGKSSLLNLIPRFYEPYKGDIFLDDINIKDIKLEKLRNLFSVVSQDINLFDGTVNFNISYGSKKKSYEEILNALRDSGSEEFVNSLPHGIDTEIGENGVKLSGGQRQRIAIARAFLKNAPFLLLDEATSSLDSKSEKKIQVALNKLMRDRTSLIIAHRLSTINDADKIIVIDNGMISDSGTHIQLMKKSKLYKNLYKLQFKENAKKII
;
A
#
# COMPACT_ATOMS: atom_id res chain seq x y z
N MET A 1 -18.18 -12.78 -3.99
CA MET A 1 -17.31 -13.51 -3.04
C MET A 1 -18.01 -14.78 -2.57
N LYS A 2 -17.36 -15.92 -2.65
CA LYS A 2 -17.90 -17.18 -2.11
C LYS A 2 -17.93 -17.08 -0.58
N LYS A 3 -19.00 -17.53 0.06
CA LYS A 3 -19.23 -17.49 1.52
C LYS A 3 -18.03 -18.04 2.32
N ASN A 4 -17.40 -19.11 1.82
CA ASN A 4 -16.20 -19.73 2.40
C ASN A 4 -14.95 -18.82 2.44
N THR A 5 -14.84 -17.82 1.51
CA THR A 5 -13.71 -16.90 1.47
C THR A 5 -13.82 -15.85 2.58
N THR A 6 -15.02 -15.30 2.79
CA THR A 6 -15.29 -14.29 3.85
C THR A 6 -15.03 -14.87 5.24
N GLU A 7 -15.51 -16.09 5.50
CA GLU A 7 -15.32 -16.77 6.78
C GLU A 7 -13.85 -17.06 7.07
N ARG A 8 -13.10 -17.52 6.07
CA ARG A 8 -11.65 -17.78 6.18
C ARG A 8 -10.87 -16.49 6.49
N LEU A 9 -11.19 -15.38 5.80
CA LEU A 9 -10.53 -14.08 6.03
C LEU A 9 -10.84 -13.54 7.42
N LEU A 10 -12.09 -13.62 7.86
CA LEU A 10 -12.51 -13.20 9.20
C LEU A 10 -11.80 -14.03 10.29
N LYS A 11 -11.75 -15.36 10.12
CA LYS A 11 -11.04 -16.25 11.04
C LYS A 11 -9.55 -15.93 11.12
N ARG A 12 -8.92 -15.62 9.99
CA ARG A 12 -7.51 -15.18 9.93
C ARG A 12 -7.29 -13.87 10.69
N LEU A 13 -8.15 -12.87 10.46
CA LEU A 13 -8.08 -11.58 11.16
C LEU A 13 -8.23 -11.75 12.67
N ILE A 14 -9.23 -12.51 13.11
CA ILE A 14 -9.47 -12.73 14.54
C ILE A 14 -8.28 -13.49 15.15
N LYS A 15 -7.85 -14.60 14.55
CA LYS A 15 -6.80 -15.46 15.12
C LYS A 15 -5.43 -14.78 15.14
N ASN A 16 -5.02 -14.11 14.06
CA ASN A 16 -3.65 -13.63 13.91
C ASN A 16 -3.44 -12.21 14.46
N TYR A 17 -4.51 -11.39 14.55
CA TYR A 17 -4.38 -9.98 14.96
C TYR A 17 -5.21 -9.67 16.21
N VAL A 18 -6.51 -9.95 16.22
CA VAL A 18 -7.39 -9.60 17.36
C VAL A 18 -7.02 -10.41 18.61
N ALA A 19 -6.78 -11.72 18.46
CA ALA A 19 -6.48 -12.61 19.59
C ALA A 19 -5.16 -12.29 20.30
N LYS A 20 -4.24 -11.56 19.67
CA LYS A 20 -3.02 -11.07 20.35
C LYS A 20 -3.33 -10.09 21.50
N HIS A 21 -4.50 -9.45 21.46
CA HIS A 21 -4.92 -8.43 22.42
C HIS A 21 -6.10 -8.89 23.27
N LYS A 22 -6.20 -10.21 23.58
CA LYS A 22 -7.31 -10.84 24.29
C LYS A 22 -7.68 -10.16 25.62
N ILE A 23 -6.70 -9.72 26.42
CA ILE A 23 -6.96 -9.07 27.71
C ILE A 23 -7.73 -7.76 27.50
N LYS A 24 -7.27 -6.89 26.59
CA LYS A 24 -7.95 -5.62 26.28
C LYS A 24 -9.33 -5.85 25.66
N LEU A 25 -9.47 -6.91 24.86
CA LEU A 25 -10.75 -7.30 24.30
C LEU A 25 -11.74 -7.74 25.39
N ILE A 26 -11.30 -8.56 26.36
CA ILE A 26 -12.13 -8.99 27.49
C ILE A 26 -12.60 -7.79 28.33
N ILE A 27 -11.69 -6.83 28.62
CA ILE A 27 -12.06 -5.60 29.34
C ILE A 27 -13.12 -4.81 28.54
N ALA A 28 -12.90 -4.65 27.22
CA ALA A 28 -13.85 -3.95 26.36
C ALA A 28 -15.22 -4.65 26.32
N LEU A 29 -15.24 -5.98 26.29
CA LEU A 29 -16.47 -6.78 26.36
C LEU A 29 -17.19 -6.59 27.69
N GLY A 30 -16.47 -6.60 28.81
CA GLY A 30 -17.04 -6.29 30.13
C GLY A 30 -17.67 -4.89 30.18
N CYS A 31 -16.97 -3.89 29.63
CA CYS A 31 -17.52 -2.54 29.50
C CYS A 31 -18.76 -2.50 28.59
N MET A 32 -18.82 -3.27 27.51
CA MET A 32 -19.99 -3.35 26.63
C MET A 32 -21.20 -3.93 27.36
N ILE A 33 -21.01 -4.94 28.22
CA ILE A 33 -22.07 -5.51 29.04
C ILE A 33 -22.60 -4.44 30.00
N ILE A 34 -21.73 -3.71 30.70
CA ILE A 34 -22.11 -2.64 31.61
C ILE A 34 -22.90 -1.54 30.87
N VAL A 35 -22.43 -1.09 29.72
CA VAL A 35 -23.13 -0.07 28.89
C VAL A 35 -24.52 -0.54 28.49
N SER A 36 -24.63 -1.78 28.02
CA SER A 36 -25.88 -2.36 27.55
C SER A 36 -26.88 -2.59 28.70
N ALA A 37 -26.40 -3.14 29.83
CA ALA A 37 -27.21 -3.32 31.03
C ALA A 37 -27.67 -1.97 31.62
N SER A 38 -26.78 -0.98 31.74
CA SER A 38 -27.12 0.36 32.17
C SER A 38 -28.18 1.02 31.28
N THR A 39 -28.15 0.74 29.99
CA THR A 39 -29.16 1.25 29.03
C THR A 39 -30.54 0.64 29.31
N ALA A 40 -30.59 -0.66 29.56
CA ALA A 40 -31.83 -1.37 29.90
C ALA A 40 -32.38 -0.98 31.28
N ILE A 41 -31.49 -0.84 32.27
CA ILE A 41 -31.89 -0.38 33.62
C ILE A 41 -32.47 1.05 33.56
N HIS A 42 -31.89 1.92 32.72
CA HIS A 42 -32.43 3.26 32.51
C HIS A 42 -33.86 3.24 31.94
N ALA A 43 -34.15 2.34 30.97
CA ALA A 43 -35.51 2.15 30.46
C ALA A 43 -36.44 1.59 31.57
N TRP A 44 -35.99 0.59 32.34
CA TRP A 44 -36.75 -0.04 33.41
C TRP A 44 -37.09 0.96 34.53
N MET A 45 -36.19 1.89 34.86
CA MET A 45 -36.41 2.89 35.92
C MET A 45 -37.55 3.87 35.61
N MET A 46 -38.04 3.95 34.39
CA MET A 46 -39.22 4.77 34.11
C MET A 46 -40.46 4.29 34.84
N GLN A 47 -40.55 3.00 35.17
CA GLN A 47 -41.65 2.46 35.97
C GLN A 47 -41.65 3.02 37.40
N PRO A 48 -40.62 2.82 38.23
CA PRO A 48 -40.67 3.34 39.62
C PRO A 48 -40.70 4.88 39.66
N VAL A 49 -40.14 5.58 38.66
CA VAL A 49 -40.26 7.04 38.58
C VAL A 49 -41.72 7.47 38.46
N LEU A 50 -42.52 6.83 37.62
CA LEU A 50 -43.92 7.19 37.40
C LEU A 50 -44.84 6.63 38.51
N ASP A 51 -44.64 5.38 38.88
CA ASP A 51 -45.54 4.71 39.81
C ASP A 51 -45.26 5.15 41.27
N ASP A 52 -43.97 5.16 41.72
CA ASP A 52 -43.65 5.45 43.11
C ASP A 52 -43.63 6.95 43.43
N ILE A 53 -43.00 7.78 42.53
CA ILE A 53 -42.90 9.22 42.78
C ILE A 53 -44.23 9.92 42.48
N PHE A 54 -44.85 9.69 41.27
CA PHE A 54 -45.99 10.49 40.86
C PHE A 54 -47.34 9.91 41.30
N LEU A 55 -47.53 8.58 41.27
CA LEU A 55 -48.78 7.96 41.69
C LEU A 55 -48.83 7.76 43.19
N ASN A 56 -47.79 7.12 43.78
CA ASN A 56 -47.74 6.81 45.21
C ASN A 56 -47.27 7.99 46.06
N LYS A 57 -46.73 9.08 45.45
CA LYS A 57 -46.22 10.28 46.10
C LYS A 57 -45.18 9.99 47.20
N ASP A 58 -44.31 8.98 47.00
CA ASP A 58 -43.27 8.59 47.94
C ASP A 58 -42.11 9.59 47.93
N SER A 59 -41.99 10.38 49.01
CA SER A 59 -40.93 11.39 49.16
C SER A 59 -39.54 10.80 49.29
N LYS A 60 -39.38 9.54 49.71
CA LYS A 60 -38.09 8.87 49.83
C LYS A 60 -37.59 8.48 48.42
N MET A 61 -38.48 7.99 47.59
CA MET A 61 -38.15 7.64 46.19
C MET A 61 -37.83 8.88 45.34
N LEU A 62 -38.40 10.04 45.70
CA LEU A 62 -38.06 11.31 45.01
C LEU A 62 -36.60 11.71 45.15
N ILE A 63 -35.91 11.31 46.24
CA ILE A 63 -34.47 11.56 46.43
C ILE A 63 -33.64 10.38 45.91
N LEU A 64 -34.07 9.15 46.18
CA LEU A 64 -33.31 7.95 45.88
C LEU A 64 -33.17 7.69 44.35
N LEU A 65 -34.27 7.81 43.60
CA LEU A 65 -34.28 7.48 42.16
C LEU A 65 -33.43 8.43 41.32
N PRO A 66 -33.44 9.77 41.49
CA PRO A 66 -32.53 10.65 40.76
C PRO A 66 -31.06 10.36 41.07
N LEU A 67 -30.69 10.05 42.30
CA LEU A 67 -29.32 9.68 42.66
C LEU A 67 -28.90 8.36 41.97
N LEU A 68 -29.80 7.38 41.95
CA LEU A 68 -29.56 6.11 41.26
C LEU A 68 -29.43 6.30 39.75
N ILE A 69 -30.27 7.14 39.13
CA ILE A 69 -30.15 7.51 37.69
C ILE A 69 -28.81 8.18 37.44
N LEU A 70 -28.39 9.11 38.27
CA LEU A 70 -27.08 9.76 38.14
C LEU A 70 -25.93 8.75 38.25
N PHE A 71 -25.98 7.84 39.25
CA PHE A 71 -24.98 6.78 39.41
C PHE A 71 -24.89 5.87 38.19
N ILE A 72 -26.04 5.44 37.62
CA ILE A 72 -26.10 4.64 36.40
C ILE A 72 -25.54 5.42 35.21
N ALA A 73 -25.87 6.72 35.09
CA ALA A 73 -25.37 7.56 34.01
C ALA A 73 -23.83 7.72 34.05
N VAL A 74 -23.26 7.95 35.24
CA VAL A 74 -21.80 8.03 35.44
C VAL A 74 -21.14 6.70 35.12
N THR A 75 -21.68 5.59 35.66
CA THR A 75 -21.15 4.24 35.40
C THR A 75 -21.18 3.90 33.89
N LYS A 76 -22.28 4.19 33.21
CA LYS A 76 -22.42 4.03 31.77
C LYS A 76 -21.43 4.88 31.00
N GLY A 77 -21.23 6.15 31.42
CA GLY A 77 -20.28 7.07 30.80
C GLY A 77 -18.84 6.57 30.89
N MET A 78 -18.42 6.15 32.12
CA MET A 78 -17.10 5.59 32.35
C MET A 78 -16.88 4.29 31.55
N ALA A 79 -17.84 3.37 31.59
CA ALA A 79 -17.76 2.12 30.84
C ALA A 79 -17.69 2.38 29.32
N SER A 80 -18.46 3.33 28.79
CA SER A 80 -18.43 3.73 27.40
C SER A 80 -17.07 4.32 27.00
N TYR A 81 -16.47 5.12 27.86
CA TYR A 81 -15.14 5.70 27.65
C TYR A 81 -14.07 4.60 27.56
N PHE A 82 -13.98 3.71 28.53
CA PHE A 82 -13.00 2.62 28.53
C PHE A 82 -13.23 1.65 27.37
N GLN A 83 -14.49 1.29 27.08
CA GLN A 83 -14.83 0.50 25.90
C GLN A 83 -14.27 1.12 24.61
N SER A 84 -14.49 2.43 24.43
CA SER A 84 -14.02 3.14 23.24
C SER A 84 -12.50 3.15 23.13
N ILE A 85 -11.79 3.45 24.22
CA ILE A 85 -10.32 3.46 24.26
C ILE A 85 -9.75 2.09 23.91
N TYR A 86 -10.22 1.03 24.56
CA TYR A 86 -9.67 -0.31 24.32
C TYR A 86 -9.98 -0.80 22.90
N MET A 87 -11.18 -0.56 22.40
CA MET A 87 -11.53 -0.94 21.02
C MET A 87 -10.75 -0.14 19.97
N ASN A 88 -10.57 1.16 20.18
CA ASN A 88 -9.75 1.99 19.30
C ASN A 88 -8.27 1.55 19.33
N PHE A 89 -7.73 1.26 20.52
CA PHE A 89 -6.37 0.73 20.65
C PHE A 89 -6.20 -0.56 19.83
N ILE A 90 -7.12 -1.52 19.99
CA ILE A 90 -7.10 -2.78 19.24
C ILE A 90 -7.15 -2.49 17.73
N GLY A 91 -8.08 -1.64 17.31
CA GLY A 91 -8.24 -1.25 15.91
C GLY A 91 -6.95 -0.67 15.30
N PHE A 92 -6.38 0.35 15.93
CA PHE A 92 -5.15 1.01 15.43
C PHE A 92 -3.93 0.09 15.50
N ARG A 93 -3.85 -0.78 16.50
CA ARG A 93 -2.74 -1.74 16.59
C ARG A 93 -2.80 -2.78 15.47
N ILE A 94 -3.99 -3.26 15.13
CA ILE A 94 -4.19 -4.16 13.98
C ILE A 94 -3.74 -3.48 12.69
N VAL A 95 -4.04 -2.18 12.50
CA VAL A 95 -3.54 -1.41 11.34
C VAL A 95 -2.02 -1.46 11.28
N ALA A 96 -1.37 -1.06 12.37
CA ALA A 96 0.08 -0.98 12.44
C ALA A 96 0.74 -2.34 12.16
N ASP A 97 0.19 -3.41 12.74
CA ASP A 97 0.73 -4.77 12.53
C ASP A 97 0.54 -5.23 11.07
N ILE A 98 -0.63 -5.00 10.47
CA ILE A 98 -0.90 -5.34 9.08
C ILE A 98 -0.02 -4.51 8.13
N GLN A 99 0.12 -3.20 8.37
CA GLN A 99 0.98 -2.35 7.55
C GLN A 99 2.44 -2.79 7.62
N SER A 100 2.94 -3.11 8.82
CA SER A 100 4.31 -3.59 9.00
C SER A 100 4.53 -4.92 8.27
N GLU A 101 3.61 -5.89 8.41
CA GLU A 101 3.68 -7.18 7.72
C GLU A 101 3.57 -7.02 6.20
N MET A 102 2.65 -6.19 5.72
CA MET A 102 2.47 -5.88 4.32
C MET A 102 3.73 -5.24 3.71
N PHE A 103 4.33 -4.25 4.39
CA PHE A 103 5.58 -3.63 3.94
C PHE A 103 6.72 -4.64 3.90
N SER A 104 6.86 -5.45 4.95
CA SER A 104 7.87 -6.52 5.02
C SER A 104 7.72 -7.55 3.89
N SER A 105 6.49 -7.86 3.47
CA SER A 105 6.23 -8.78 2.35
C SER A 105 6.53 -8.11 1.00
N ILE A 106 6.08 -6.88 0.80
CA ILE A 106 6.31 -6.13 -0.45
C ILE A 106 7.81 -5.95 -0.72
N ILE A 107 8.59 -5.50 0.28
CA ILE A 107 10.02 -5.21 0.08
C ILE A 107 10.85 -6.45 -0.29
N LYS A 108 10.33 -7.64 0.00
CA LYS A 108 10.96 -8.92 -0.36
C LYS A 108 10.56 -9.43 -1.74
N CYS A 109 9.56 -8.82 -2.38
CA CYS A 109 9.14 -9.21 -3.72
C CYS A 109 10.20 -8.90 -4.77
N ASP A 110 10.17 -9.64 -5.86
CA ASP A 110 11.07 -9.47 -6.99
C ASP A 110 10.78 -8.17 -7.76
N LEU A 111 11.76 -7.66 -8.48
CA LEU A 111 11.62 -6.44 -9.27
C LEU A 111 10.47 -6.55 -10.30
N SER A 112 10.22 -7.75 -10.84
CA SER A 112 9.09 -8.01 -11.75
C SER A 112 7.73 -7.66 -11.14
N TYR A 113 7.54 -7.85 -9.84
CA TYR A 113 6.30 -7.52 -9.13
C TYR A 113 6.01 -6.01 -9.15
N PHE A 114 7.06 -5.19 -9.01
CA PHE A 114 6.94 -3.72 -9.04
C PHE A 114 6.72 -3.17 -10.46
N ASN A 115 7.24 -3.86 -11.48
CA ASN A 115 7.01 -3.48 -12.87
C ASN A 115 5.59 -3.82 -13.35
N ASP A 116 4.99 -4.89 -12.80
CA ASP A 116 3.63 -5.33 -13.13
C ASP A 116 2.55 -4.49 -12.44
N LEU A 117 2.90 -3.78 -11.36
CA LEU A 117 1.97 -3.00 -10.54
C LEU A 117 2.35 -1.50 -10.51
N ASN A 118 1.36 -0.66 -10.76
CA ASN A 118 1.55 0.79 -10.61
C ASN A 118 1.79 1.14 -9.11
N THR A 119 2.83 1.93 -8.85
CA THR A 119 3.20 2.41 -7.50
C THR A 119 2.02 3.04 -6.76
N GLY A 120 1.21 3.86 -7.46
CA GLY A 120 0.00 4.46 -6.87
C GLY A 120 -1.01 3.42 -6.37
N THR A 121 -1.13 2.28 -7.07
CA THR A 121 -1.99 1.16 -6.62
C THR A 121 -1.47 0.54 -5.34
N LEU A 122 -0.16 0.33 -5.21
CA LEU A 122 0.46 -0.21 -4.00
C LEU A 122 0.26 0.72 -2.80
N VAL A 123 0.51 2.02 -2.99
CA VAL A 123 0.29 3.05 -1.95
C VAL A 123 -1.18 3.11 -1.54
N SER A 124 -2.11 3.09 -2.49
CA SER A 124 -3.55 3.05 -2.20
C SER A 124 -3.97 1.82 -1.40
N ARG A 125 -3.46 0.63 -1.74
CA ARG A 125 -3.71 -0.59 -0.98
C ARG A 125 -3.13 -0.52 0.43
N PHE A 126 -1.95 0.06 0.57
CA PHE A 126 -1.27 0.21 1.86
C PHE A 126 -1.99 1.17 2.81
N LEU A 127 -2.57 2.27 2.30
CA LEU A 127 -3.26 3.29 3.10
C LEU A 127 -4.77 3.06 3.15
N ALA A 128 -5.45 3.06 2.00
CA ALA A 128 -6.90 3.07 1.93
C ALA A 128 -7.51 1.70 2.24
N ASP A 129 -6.95 0.61 1.70
CA ASP A 129 -7.50 -0.73 1.95
C ASP A 129 -7.28 -1.17 3.39
N VAL A 130 -6.09 -0.92 3.97
CA VAL A 130 -5.84 -1.22 5.39
C VAL A 130 -6.74 -0.37 6.29
N GLY A 131 -6.92 0.93 5.99
CA GLY A 131 -7.83 1.80 6.72
C GLY A 131 -9.30 1.36 6.63
N SER A 132 -9.76 0.89 5.47
CA SER A 132 -11.11 0.36 5.28
C SER A 132 -11.33 -0.96 6.03
N LEU A 133 -10.35 -1.85 5.98
CA LEU A 133 -10.34 -3.10 6.73
C LEU A 133 -10.48 -2.84 8.23
N THR A 134 -9.70 -1.93 8.76
CA THR A 134 -9.69 -1.61 10.20
C THR A 134 -11.00 -1.00 10.66
N ARG A 135 -11.50 0.01 9.92
CA ARG A 135 -12.82 0.60 10.23
C ARG A 135 -13.90 -0.47 10.21
N GLY A 136 -13.88 -1.37 9.22
CA GLY A 136 -14.83 -2.44 9.13
C GLY A 136 -14.74 -3.42 10.30
N VAL A 137 -13.55 -3.88 10.64
CA VAL A 137 -13.32 -4.82 11.76
C VAL A 137 -13.72 -4.18 13.09
N HIS A 138 -13.29 -2.93 13.35
CA HIS A 138 -13.65 -2.20 14.57
C HIS A 138 -15.17 -2.03 14.69
N THR A 139 -15.83 -1.50 13.63
CA THR A 139 -17.28 -1.27 13.63
C THR A 139 -18.07 -2.57 13.79
N VAL A 140 -17.65 -3.63 13.09
CA VAL A 140 -18.34 -4.93 13.14
C VAL A 140 -18.22 -5.55 14.51
N ILE A 141 -17.02 -5.63 15.10
CA ILE A 141 -16.83 -6.25 16.42
C ILE A 141 -17.57 -5.41 17.50
N THR A 142 -17.37 -4.10 17.51
CA THR A 142 -17.98 -3.22 18.52
C THR A 142 -19.50 -3.24 18.44
N ASN A 143 -20.05 -3.02 17.24
CA ASN A 143 -21.49 -2.85 17.10
C ASN A 143 -22.23 -4.19 17.16
N ILE A 144 -21.69 -5.28 16.63
CA ILE A 144 -22.37 -6.60 16.74
C ILE A 144 -22.56 -6.94 18.23
N ILE A 145 -21.49 -6.87 19.01
CA ILE A 145 -21.53 -7.32 20.40
C ILE A 145 -22.36 -6.35 21.25
N LYS A 146 -22.03 -5.05 21.19
CA LYS A 146 -22.72 -4.03 21.99
C LYS A 146 -24.20 -3.92 21.64
N ASP A 147 -24.52 -3.81 20.33
CA ASP A 147 -25.91 -3.60 19.90
C ASP A 147 -26.75 -4.85 20.12
N PHE A 148 -26.16 -6.05 19.93
CA PHE A 148 -26.83 -7.31 20.26
C PHE A 148 -27.13 -7.41 21.76
N LEU A 149 -26.14 -7.12 22.63
CA LEU A 149 -26.34 -7.11 24.07
C LEU A 149 -27.39 -6.07 24.49
N THR A 150 -27.35 -4.88 23.90
CA THR A 150 -28.32 -3.82 24.19
C THR A 150 -29.73 -4.24 23.82
N ILE A 151 -29.92 -4.83 22.62
CA ILE A 151 -31.22 -5.37 22.21
C ILE A 151 -31.66 -6.49 23.16
N PHE A 152 -30.77 -7.42 23.49
CA PHE A 152 -31.05 -8.53 24.38
C PHE A 152 -31.58 -8.07 25.75
N PHE A 153 -30.91 -7.11 26.37
CA PHE A 153 -31.35 -6.57 27.67
C PHE A 153 -32.63 -5.75 27.54
N LEU A 154 -32.79 -4.91 26.52
CA LEU A 154 -34.01 -4.12 26.32
C LEU A 154 -35.22 -5.01 26.02
N VAL A 155 -35.06 -6.04 25.22
CA VAL A 155 -36.10 -7.04 24.98
C VAL A 155 -36.44 -7.76 26.26
N GLY A 156 -35.47 -8.09 27.10
CA GLY A 156 -35.69 -8.63 28.44
C GLY A 156 -36.59 -7.72 29.32
N VAL A 157 -36.32 -6.41 29.31
CA VAL A 157 -37.19 -5.42 30.03
C VAL A 157 -38.60 -5.39 29.41
N MET A 158 -38.72 -5.41 28.09
CA MET A 158 -40.04 -5.42 27.42
C MET A 158 -40.87 -6.67 27.77
N PHE A 159 -40.26 -7.87 27.78
CA PHE A 159 -40.92 -9.13 28.13
C PHE A 159 -41.28 -9.18 29.63
N TYR A 160 -40.44 -8.59 30.49
CA TYR A 160 -40.71 -8.49 31.94
C TYR A 160 -41.94 -7.65 32.23
N HIS A 161 -42.13 -6.54 31.50
CA HIS A 161 -43.26 -5.62 31.72
C HIS A 161 -44.55 -6.14 31.08
N ASP A 162 -44.54 -6.52 29.81
CA ASP A 162 -45.71 -7.06 29.12
C ASP A 162 -45.28 -7.96 27.96
N TRP A 163 -45.41 -9.26 28.12
CA TRP A 163 -45.04 -10.25 27.08
C TRP A 163 -45.93 -10.18 25.84
N LYS A 164 -47.20 -9.77 25.97
CA LYS A 164 -48.15 -9.66 24.84
C LYS A 164 -47.76 -8.50 23.93
N LEU A 165 -47.51 -7.32 24.52
CA LEU A 165 -47.02 -6.16 23.81
C LEU A 165 -45.63 -6.40 23.20
N ALA A 166 -44.76 -7.14 23.91
CA ALA A 166 -43.44 -7.49 23.42
C ALA A 166 -43.48 -8.37 22.14
N ILE A 167 -44.32 -9.40 22.11
CA ILE A 167 -44.53 -10.23 20.89
C ILE A 167 -45.06 -9.37 19.75
N LEU A 168 -46.04 -8.50 20.00
CA LEU A 168 -46.58 -7.62 18.99
C LEU A 168 -45.49 -6.70 18.39
N ALA A 169 -44.67 -6.08 19.23
CA ALA A 169 -43.56 -5.25 18.81
C ALA A 169 -42.57 -6.07 17.98
N PHE A 170 -42.30 -7.31 18.36
CA PHE A 170 -41.37 -8.20 17.65
C PHE A 170 -41.86 -8.62 16.25
N VAL A 171 -43.16 -8.62 16.00
CA VAL A 171 -43.78 -8.86 14.67
C VAL A 171 -43.68 -7.60 13.80
N VAL A 172 -43.94 -6.43 14.35
CA VAL A 172 -43.96 -5.16 13.60
C VAL A 172 -42.53 -4.73 13.19
N PHE A 173 -41.54 -4.99 14.02
CA PHE A 173 -40.14 -4.59 13.78
C PHE A 173 -39.55 -5.16 12.47
N PRO A 174 -39.61 -6.46 12.17
CA PRO A 174 -39.09 -7.02 10.91
C PRO A 174 -39.76 -6.44 9.67
N ILE A 175 -41.07 -6.14 9.73
CA ILE A 175 -41.81 -5.56 8.62
C ILE A 175 -41.23 -4.18 8.25
N SER A 176 -40.85 -3.40 9.24
CA SER A 176 -40.25 -2.07 9.05
C SER A 176 -38.82 -2.14 8.44
N ILE A 177 -38.13 -3.26 8.51
CA ILE A 177 -36.77 -3.43 7.97
C ILE A 177 -36.79 -3.71 6.45
N LEU A 178 -37.83 -4.33 5.92
CA LEU A 178 -37.92 -4.73 4.49
C LEU A 178 -37.72 -3.58 3.50
N PRO A 179 -38.36 -2.40 3.65
CA PRO A 179 -38.15 -1.25 2.79
C PRO A 179 -36.68 -0.76 2.82
N ILE A 180 -36.03 -0.78 3.99
CA ILE A 180 -34.65 -0.33 4.16
C ILE A 180 -33.70 -1.20 3.36
N VAL A 181 -33.88 -2.52 3.39
CA VAL A 181 -33.07 -3.47 2.64
C VAL A 181 -33.18 -3.22 1.13
N LYS A 182 -34.40 -2.92 0.63
CA LYS A 182 -34.62 -2.58 -0.78
C LYS A 182 -33.90 -1.27 -1.17
N ILE A 183 -34.04 -0.23 -0.35
CA ILE A 183 -33.36 1.06 -0.54
C ILE A 183 -31.83 0.84 -0.52
N GLY A 184 -31.31 0.10 0.44
CA GLY A 184 -29.89 -0.21 0.57
C GLY A 184 -29.29 -0.90 -0.67
N LYS A 185 -30.01 -1.87 -1.27
CA LYS A 185 -29.58 -2.52 -2.53
C LYS A 185 -29.48 -1.52 -3.68
N LYS A 186 -30.41 -0.57 -3.81
CA LYS A 186 -30.43 0.46 -4.86
C LYS A 186 -29.28 1.46 -4.67
N ILE A 187 -29.06 1.92 -3.44
CA ILE A 187 -27.95 2.81 -3.08
C ILE A 187 -26.61 2.14 -3.40
N ARG A 188 -26.44 0.86 -3.06
CA ARG A 188 -25.21 0.12 -3.33
C ARG A 188 -24.83 0.11 -4.81
N LYS A 189 -25.80 -0.12 -5.71
CA LYS A 189 -25.57 -0.09 -7.17
C LYS A 189 -25.05 1.28 -7.62
N ILE A 190 -25.69 2.37 -7.15
CA ILE A 190 -25.30 3.75 -7.52
C ILE A 190 -23.92 4.09 -6.92
N SER A 191 -23.68 3.71 -5.67
CA SER A 191 -22.39 3.95 -5.00
C SER A 191 -21.23 3.28 -5.73
N THR A 192 -21.42 2.08 -6.29
CA THR A 192 -20.39 1.43 -7.13
C THR A 192 -20.11 2.25 -8.40
N GLN A 193 -21.14 2.79 -9.05
CA GLN A 193 -20.97 3.67 -10.22
C GLN A 193 -20.23 4.96 -9.86
N THR A 194 -20.56 5.55 -8.71
CA THR A 194 -19.88 6.74 -8.18
C THR A 194 -18.39 6.47 -7.92
N GLN A 195 -18.05 5.30 -7.37
CA GLN A 195 -16.64 4.93 -7.15
C GLN A 195 -15.86 4.78 -8.46
N VAL A 196 -16.48 4.20 -9.50
CA VAL A 196 -15.87 4.13 -10.85
C VAL A 196 -15.63 5.54 -11.37
N GLY A 197 -16.63 6.43 -11.27
CA GLY A 197 -16.51 7.83 -11.69
C GLY A 197 -15.38 8.58 -10.95
N PHE A 198 -15.22 8.37 -9.64
CA PHE A 198 -14.08 8.92 -8.88
C PHE A 198 -12.73 8.38 -9.37
N GLY A 199 -12.67 7.09 -9.72
CA GLY A 199 -11.47 6.49 -10.31
C GLY A 199 -11.09 7.13 -11.65
N GLU A 200 -12.06 7.36 -12.53
CA GLU A 200 -11.87 8.05 -13.81
C GLU A 200 -11.42 9.51 -13.61
N LEU A 201 -12.06 10.24 -12.70
CA LEU A 201 -11.67 11.62 -12.36
C LEU A 201 -10.23 11.68 -11.83
N THR A 202 -9.88 10.79 -10.91
CA THR A 202 -8.52 10.71 -10.36
C THR A 202 -7.48 10.44 -11.45
N SER A 203 -7.79 9.55 -12.39
CA SER A 203 -6.92 9.27 -13.53
C SER A 203 -6.73 10.50 -14.42
N LYS A 204 -7.82 11.20 -14.76
CA LYS A 204 -7.78 12.43 -15.57
C LYS A 204 -6.96 13.53 -14.88
N LEU A 205 -7.18 13.77 -13.58
CA LEU A 205 -6.44 14.76 -12.80
C LEU A 205 -4.95 14.42 -12.75
N SER A 206 -4.60 13.15 -12.50
CA SER A 206 -3.22 12.70 -12.48
C SER A 206 -2.53 12.92 -13.84
N GLN A 207 -3.21 12.59 -14.94
CA GLN A 207 -2.68 12.82 -16.29
C GLN A 207 -2.48 14.31 -16.58
N THR A 208 -3.47 15.16 -16.24
CA THR A 208 -3.41 16.60 -16.48
C THR A 208 -2.29 17.27 -15.67
N PHE A 209 -2.16 16.92 -14.38
CA PHE A 209 -1.12 17.49 -13.52
C PHE A 209 0.28 17.01 -13.89
N SER A 210 0.45 15.74 -14.23
CA SER A 210 1.73 15.23 -14.72
C SER A 210 2.10 15.83 -16.07
N GLY A 211 1.11 16.11 -16.92
CA GLY A 211 1.27 16.73 -18.24
C GLY A 211 1.12 18.25 -18.26
N ILE A 212 1.16 18.95 -17.11
CA ILE A 212 0.81 20.38 -17.03
C ILE A 212 1.63 21.29 -17.95
N LYS A 213 2.89 20.94 -18.19
CA LYS A 213 3.75 21.64 -19.15
C LYS A 213 3.18 21.54 -20.56
N THR A 214 2.71 20.38 -20.95
CA THR A 214 2.07 20.15 -22.27
C THR A 214 0.76 20.91 -22.36
N VAL A 215 -0.10 20.85 -21.34
CA VAL A 215 -1.36 21.59 -21.29
C VAL A 215 -1.13 23.08 -21.49
N LYS A 216 -0.09 23.65 -20.82
CA LYS A 216 0.26 25.07 -20.97
C LYS A 216 0.88 25.40 -22.33
N SER A 217 1.76 24.53 -22.85
CA SER A 217 2.42 24.78 -24.13
C SER A 217 1.48 24.73 -25.34
N PHE A 218 0.39 23.96 -25.23
CA PHE A 218 -0.65 23.87 -26.27
C PHE A 218 -1.88 24.76 -26.00
N ASN A 219 -1.84 25.61 -24.94
CA ASN A 219 -2.97 26.42 -24.51
C ASN A 219 -4.28 25.63 -24.32
N ALA A 220 -4.17 24.37 -23.85
CA ALA A 220 -5.26 23.42 -23.75
C ALA A 220 -6.03 23.50 -22.42
N GLN A 221 -5.90 24.59 -21.64
CA GLN A 221 -6.51 24.73 -20.31
C GLN A 221 -8.04 24.62 -20.36
N ALA A 222 -8.68 25.26 -21.35
CA ALA A 222 -10.14 25.19 -21.51
C ALA A 222 -10.61 23.78 -21.88
N PHE A 223 -9.86 23.09 -22.73
CA PHE A 223 -10.17 21.71 -23.11
C PHE A 223 -10.08 20.77 -21.90
N GLU A 224 -8.98 20.82 -21.12
CA GLU A 224 -8.81 20.00 -19.93
C GLU A 224 -9.85 20.33 -18.85
N LYS A 225 -10.18 21.63 -18.69
CA LYS A 225 -11.25 22.05 -17.77
C LYS A 225 -12.58 21.38 -18.11
N ASN A 226 -13.03 21.48 -19.35
CA ASN A 226 -14.31 20.90 -19.78
C ASN A 226 -14.29 19.37 -19.59
N ARG A 227 -13.18 18.70 -19.93
CA ARG A 227 -13.00 17.25 -19.76
C ARG A 227 -13.11 16.80 -18.29
N VAL A 228 -12.65 17.63 -17.36
CA VAL A 228 -12.73 17.37 -15.91
C VAL A 228 -14.12 17.74 -15.39
N ASP A 229 -14.68 18.86 -15.80
CA ASP A 229 -16.01 19.35 -15.42
C ASP A 229 -17.10 18.30 -15.77
N ASP A 230 -17.03 17.67 -16.96
CA ASP A 230 -17.94 16.58 -17.34
C ASP A 230 -17.91 15.39 -16.35
N SER A 231 -16.71 15.05 -15.87
CA SER A 231 -16.57 13.96 -14.89
C SER A 231 -17.09 14.37 -13.51
N ILE A 232 -16.86 15.61 -13.10
CA ILE A 232 -17.38 16.18 -11.85
C ILE A 232 -18.91 16.20 -11.89
N GLU A 233 -19.50 16.65 -13.00
CA GLU A 233 -20.95 16.72 -13.16
C GLU A 233 -21.60 15.32 -13.14
N ASN A 234 -20.96 14.32 -13.76
CA ASN A 234 -21.42 12.94 -13.69
C ASN A 234 -21.40 12.39 -12.26
N ILE A 235 -20.31 12.64 -11.52
CA ILE A 235 -20.18 12.24 -10.10
C ILE A 235 -21.25 12.96 -9.26
N PHE A 236 -21.48 14.26 -9.50
CA PHE A 236 -22.53 15.02 -8.82
C PHE A 236 -23.90 14.39 -9.04
N LYS A 237 -24.28 14.08 -10.29
CA LYS A 237 -25.57 13.45 -10.63
C LYS A 237 -25.74 12.10 -9.93
N LEU A 238 -24.70 11.26 -9.93
CA LEU A 238 -24.72 9.95 -9.26
C LEU A 238 -24.82 10.10 -7.74
N THR A 239 -24.04 10.99 -7.15
CA THR A 239 -24.01 11.25 -5.70
C THR A 239 -25.34 11.84 -5.24
N PHE A 240 -25.89 12.82 -5.98
CA PHE A 240 -27.19 13.42 -5.69
C PHE A 240 -28.32 12.38 -5.78
N LYS A 241 -28.31 11.53 -6.82
CA LYS A 241 -29.26 10.42 -6.97
C LYS A 241 -29.18 9.43 -5.80
N SER A 242 -27.98 9.10 -5.36
CA SER A 242 -27.77 8.25 -4.19
C SER A 242 -28.33 8.87 -2.93
N ASN A 243 -28.03 10.16 -2.69
CA ASN A 243 -28.52 10.91 -1.54
C ASN A 243 -30.03 11.08 -1.57
N LYS A 244 -30.63 11.40 -2.72
CA LYS A 244 -32.10 11.50 -2.87
C LYS A 244 -32.80 10.20 -2.47
N ILE A 245 -32.25 9.03 -2.87
CA ILE A 245 -32.82 7.72 -2.49
C ILE A 245 -32.56 7.44 -0.99
N SER A 246 -31.40 7.78 -0.47
CA SER A 246 -31.06 7.61 0.95
C SER A 246 -31.94 8.46 1.85
N SER A 247 -32.26 9.68 1.43
CA SER A 247 -33.08 10.62 2.20
C SER A 247 -34.53 10.14 2.41
N ILE A 248 -35.01 9.23 1.58
CA ILE A 248 -36.35 8.62 1.76
C ILE A 248 -36.37 7.67 2.98
N ALA A 249 -35.22 7.08 3.32
CA ALA A 249 -35.17 6.08 4.39
C ALA A 249 -35.55 6.65 5.74
N ARG A 250 -35.15 7.89 6.06
CA ARG A 250 -35.42 8.51 7.37
C ARG A 250 -36.92 8.83 7.57
N PRO A 251 -37.59 9.57 6.67
CA PRO A 251 -39.05 9.81 6.81
C PRO A 251 -39.85 8.52 6.84
N LEU A 252 -39.50 7.54 6.00
CA LEU A 252 -40.18 6.24 5.98
C LEU A 252 -40.07 5.54 7.36
N MET A 253 -38.89 5.56 7.96
CA MET A 253 -38.67 4.96 9.28
C MET A 253 -39.37 5.73 10.40
N GLU A 254 -39.39 7.05 10.33
CA GLU A 254 -40.11 7.90 11.28
C GLU A 254 -41.64 7.62 11.21
N THR A 255 -42.19 7.49 9.99
CA THR A 255 -43.60 7.16 9.80
C THR A 255 -43.94 5.75 10.31
N LEU A 256 -43.14 4.74 9.96
CA LEU A 256 -43.36 3.36 10.43
C LEU A 256 -43.16 3.24 11.95
N GLY A 257 -42.18 3.96 12.51
CA GLY A 257 -41.98 4.05 13.94
C GLY A 257 -43.13 4.70 14.67
N GLY A 258 -43.65 5.81 14.10
CA GLY A 258 -44.83 6.49 14.61
C GLY A 258 -46.08 5.60 14.60
N LEU A 259 -46.31 4.86 13.52
CA LEU A 259 -47.41 3.88 13.44
C LEU A 259 -47.26 2.77 14.49
N ALA A 260 -46.04 2.24 14.69
CA ALA A 260 -45.79 1.23 15.72
C ALA A 260 -46.06 1.77 17.13
N ILE A 261 -45.59 2.99 17.43
CA ILE A 261 -45.82 3.65 18.71
C ILE A 261 -47.33 3.92 18.90
N ALA A 262 -48.04 4.45 17.89
CA ALA A 262 -49.48 4.69 17.97
C ALA A 262 -50.26 3.41 18.29
N PHE A 263 -49.86 2.29 17.66
CA PHE A 263 -50.49 0.99 17.90
C PHE A 263 -50.19 0.44 19.29
N VAL A 264 -48.99 0.62 19.79
CA VAL A 264 -48.61 0.28 21.18
C VAL A 264 -49.33 1.15 22.17
N ILE A 265 -49.51 2.47 21.89
CA ILE A 265 -50.29 3.38 22.75
C ILE A 265 -51.75 2.95 22.79
N TRP A 266 -52.32 2.57 21.65
CA TRP A 266 -53.74 2.16 21.60
C TRP A 266 -53.96 0.89 22.47
N ILE A 267 -53.19 -0.17 22.27
CA ILE A 267 -53.37 -1.43 23.01
C ILE A 267 -52.88 -1.30 24.46
N GLY A 268 -51.70 -0.75 24.72
CA GLY A 268 -51.18 -0.60 26.07
C GLY A 268 -51.93 0.44 26.88
N GLY A 269 -52.42 1.51 26.23
CA GLY A 269 -53.30 2.50 26.86
C GLY A 269 -54.65 1.92 27.27
N SER A 270 -55.26 1.03 26.49
CA SER A 270 -56.48 0.33 26.90
C SER A 270 -56.23 -0.54 28.14
N GLN A 271 -55.09 -1.25 28.23
CA GLN A 271 -54.71 -2.04 29.40
C GLN A 271 -54.54 -1.18 30.66
N VAL A 272 -54.01 0.03 30.51
CA VAL A 272 -53.87 0.98 31.64
C VAL A 272 -55.23 1.48 32.08
N ILE A 273 -56.14 1.80 31.13
CA ILE A 273 -57.54 2.23 31.45
C ILE A 273 -58.32 1.11 32.12
N GLU A 274 -58.12 -0.14 31.69
CA GLU A 274 -58.74 -1.33 32.28
C GLU A 274 -58.10 -1.72 33.65
N GLY A 275 -57.04 -1.04 34.06
CA GLY A 275 -56.32 -1.30 35.33
C GLY A 275 -55.51 -2.57 35.36
N THR A 276 -55.23 -3.20 34.23
CA THR A 276 -54.44 -4.42 34.11
C THR A 276 -52.94 -4.16 34.16
N THR A 277 -52.50 -2.93 33.83
CA THR A 277 -51.12 -2.48 33.89
C THR A 277 -51.02 -1.07 34.49
N THR A 278 -49.84 -0.70 35.04
CA THR A 278 -49.62 0.67 35.56
C THR A 278 -49.12 1.60 34.44
N PRO A 279 -49.37 2.93 34.58
CA PRO A 279 -48.78 3.92 33.68
C PRO A 279 -47.25 3.81 33.60
N GLY A 280 -46.57 3.56 34.75
CA GLY A 280 -45.11 3.40 34.79
C GLY A 280 -44.61 2.20 33.99
N THR A 281 -45.29 1.04 34.11
CA THR A 281 -44.99 -0.15 33.32
C THR A 281 -45.09 0.13 31.80
N PHE A 282 -46.16 0.82 31.41
CA PHE A 282 -46.40 1.20 30.03
C PHE A 282 -45.33 2.16 29.47
N PHE A 283 -44.97 3.21 30.23
CA PHE A 283 -43.92 4.15 29.82
C PHE A 283 -42.53 3.51 29.78
N SER A 284 -42.21 2.60 30.72
CA SER A 284 -40.98 1.81 30.68
C SER A 284 -40.89 0.96 29.42
N PHE A 285 -41.99 0.31 29.06
CA PHE A 285 -42.07 -0.46 27.81
C PHE A 285 -41.81 0.40 26.56
N ILE A 286 -42.48 1.56 26.44
CA ILE A 286 -42.27 2.50 25.32
C ILE A 286 -40.82 2.98 25.28
N THR A 287 -40.25 3.32 26.42
CA THR A 287 -38.85 3.77 26.52
C THR A 287 -37.90 2.68 26.07
N ALA A 288 -38.11 1.43 26.49
CA ALA A 288 -37.30 0.30 26.02
C ALA A 288 -37.41 0.08 24.49
N LEU A 289 -38.62 0.18 23.94
CA LEU A 289 -38.88 0.07 22.51
C LEU A 289 -38.17 1.17 21.70
N LEU A 290 -38.25 2.43 22.14
CA LEU A 290 -37.58 3.56 21.52
C LEU A 290 -36.06 3.44 21.57
N MET A 291 -35.52 2.99 22.71
CA MET A 291 -34.09 2.80 22.88
C MET A 291 -33.55 1.62 22.05
N ALA A 292 -34.36 0.60 21.75
CA ALA A 292 -34.00 -0.53 20.91
C ALA A 292 -33.87 -0.16 19.42
N TYR A 293 -34.47 0.96 18.99
CA TYR A 293 -34.48 1.38 17.58
C TYR A 293 -33.08 1.59 16.99
N GLN A 294 -32.19 2.32 17.69
CA GLN A 294 -30.85 2.62 17.17
C GLN A 294 -29.94 1.37 17.05
N PRO A 295 -29.86 0.47 18.04
CA PRO A 295 -29.13 -0.78 17.93
C PRO A 295 -29.61 -1.65 16.75
N VAL A 296 -30.92 -1.78 16.53
CA VAL A 296 -31.48 -2.56 15.40
C VAL A 296 -31.09 -1.94 14.07
N LYS A 297 -31.18 -0.63 13.92
CA LYS A 297 -30.76 0.09 12.71
C LYS A 297 -29.25 -0.09 12.44
N SER A 298 -28.43 -0.03 13.49
CA SER A 298 -26.99 -0.27 13.42
C SER A 298 -26.69 -1.66 12.87
N LEU A 299 -27.28 -2.72 13.44
CA LEU A 299 -27.10 -4.10 13.00
C LEU A 299 -27.50 -4.30 11.52
N ALA A 300 -28.60 -3.66 11.08
CA ALA A 300 -29.01 -3.74 9.67
C ALA A 300 -27.97 -3.19 8.68
N SER A 301 -27.17 -2.19 9.09
CA SER A 301 -26.12 -1.57 8.26
C SER A 301 -24.80 -2.33 8.24
N LEU A 302 -24.56 -3.22 9.20
CA LEU A 302 -23.27 -3.91 9.39
C LEU A 302 -22.87 -4.80 8.22
N ASN A 303 -23.83 -5.42 7.55
CA ASN A 303 -23.53 -6.33 6.43
C ASN A 303 -22.78 -5.62 5.28
N ALA A 304 -23.14 -4.39 4.95
CA ALA A 304 -22.44 -3.61 3.93
C ALA A 304 -21.01 -3.26 4.36
N THR A 305 -20.84 -2.83 5.61
CA THR A 305 -19.54 -2.51 6.20
C THR A 305 -18.63 -3.74 6.23
N LEU A 306 -19.16 -4.89 6.65
CA LEU A 306 -18.43 -6.16 6.66
C LEU A 306 -17.97 -6.56 5.26
N GLN A 307 -18.84 -6.47 4.25
CA GLN A 307 -18.47 -6.83 2.87
C GLN A 307 -17.37 -5.93 2.31
N THR A 308 -17.43 -4.62 2.58
CA THR A 308 -16.37 -3.68 2.17
C THR A 308 -15.05 -4.01 2.85
N ALA A 309 -15.07 -4.27 4.16
CA ALA A 309 -13.89 -4.66 4.92
C ALA A 309 -13.29 -5.98 4.41
N MET A 310 -14.13 -6.97 4.09
CA MET A 310 -13.66 -8.27 3.58
C MET A 310 -13.07 -8.15 2.17
N ALA A 311 -13.61 -7.30 1.31
CA ALA A 311 -13.01 -7.03 0.01
C ALA A 311 -11.64 -6.35 0.13
N SER A 312 -11.48 -5.42 1.07
CA SER A 312 -10.18 -4.81 1.38
C SER A 312 -9.22 -5.82 2.01
N ALA A 313 -9.72 -6.70 2.91
CA ALA A 313 -8.92 -7.80 3.47
C ALA A 313 -8.35 -8.72 2.41
N GLU A 314 -9.16 -9.10 1.41
CA GLU A 314 -8.73 -9.95 0.31
C GLU A 314 -7.56 -9.33 -0.47
N ARG A 315 -7.65 -8.03 -0.80
CA ARG A 315 -6.56 -7.31 -1.48
C ARG A 315 -5.31 -7.18 -0.63
N VAL A 316 -5.46 -6.85 0.65
CA VAL A 316 -4.34 -6.73 1.60
C VAL A 316 -3.64 -8.08 1.79
N PHE A 317 -4.39 -9.15 2.08
CA PHE A 317 -3.81 -10.47 2.26
C PHE A 317 -3.23 -11.07 0.98
N SER A 318 -3.77 -10.72 -0.20
CA SER A 318 -3.15 -11.12 -1.46
C SER A 318 -1.72 -10.59 -1.60
N ILE A 319 -1.44 -9.40 -1.04
CA ILE A 319 -0.08 -8.84 -1.02
C ILE A 319 0.78 -9.53 0.04
N ILE A 320 0.27 -9.69 1.27
CA ILE A 320 1.00 -10.34 2.37
C ILE A 320 1.39 -11.77 2.00
N ASP A 321 0.51 -12.48 1.29
CA ASP A 321 0.71 -13.87 0.89
C ASP A 321 1.54 -14.02 -0.41
N THR A 322 1.89 -12.91 -1.05
CA THR A 322 2.75 -12.94 -2.24
C THR A 322 4.15 -13.40 -1.83
N LYS A 323 4.56 -14.52 -2.40
CA LYS A 323 5.90 -15.05 -2.18
C LYS A 323 6.84 -14.58 -3.30
N PRO A 324 8.08 -14.20 -2.98
CA PRO A 324 9.10 -13.94 -4.00
C PRO A 324 9.23 -15.17 -4.92
N LYS A 325 9.33 -14.92 -6.22
CA LYS A 325 9.59 -15.98 -7.20
C LYS A 325 11.04 -16.47 -7.11
N ILE A 326 11.95 -15.51 -6.84
CA ILE A 326 13.37 -15.78 -6.65
C ILE A 326 13.57 -16.32 -5.24
N LYS A 327 13.94 -17.59 -5.15
CA LYS A 327 14.20 -18.24 -3.86
C LYS A 327 15.57 -17.80 -3.32
N ASP A 328 15.57 -17.27 -2.10
CA ASP A 328 16.79 -16.87 -1.40
C ASP A 328 17.35 -18.10 -0.67
N GLN A 329 18.33 -18.76 -1.28
CA GLN A 329 19.01 -19.95 -0.74
C GLN A 329 20.42 -19.57 -0.29
N ASP A 330 20.90 -20.14 0.81
CA ASP A 330 22.25 -19.93 1.33
C ASP A 330 22.98 -21.29 1.38
N LEU A 331 23.30 -21.84 0.22
CA LEU A 331 24.01 -23.11 0.09
C LEU A 331 25.54 -22.92 -0.02
N THR A 332 26.01 -21.66 -0.12
CA THR A 332 27.42 -21.35 -0.39
C THR A 332 28.10 -20.68 0.80
N LYS A 333 29.23 -21.23 1.22
CA LYS A 333 30.09 -20.62 2.26
C LYS A 333 30.72 -19.31 1.75
N GLU A 334 30.84 -18.30 2.62
CA GLU A 334 31.40 -16.97 2.27
C GLU A 334 32.84 -17.03 1.74
N GLU A 335 33.64 -17.98 2.25
CA GLU A 335 35.03 -18.16 1.84
C GLU A 335 35.18 -18.37 0.33
N LYS A 336 34.26 -19.10 -0.29
CA LYS A 336 34.27 -19.35 -1.74
C LYS A 336 33.94 -18.11 -2.58
N LEU A 337 33.37 -17.06 -1.97
CA LEU A 337 32.98 -15.81 -2.65
C LEU A 337 34.07 -14.73 -2.59
N LYS A 338 35.15 -14.93 -1.80
CA LYS A 338 36.19 -13.90 -1.63
C LYS A 338 37.07 -13.69 -2.86
N ASN A 339 37.29 -14.71 -3.70
CA ASN A 339 38.25 -14.67 -4.81
C ASN A 339 37.64 -15.18 -6.14
N ILE A 340 36.50 -14.63 -6.52
CA ILE A 340 35.85 -14.99 -7.77
C ILE A 340 36.71 -14.54 -8.94
N ARG A 341 36.94 -15.46 -9.89
CA ARG A 341 37.81 -15.27 -11.07
C ARG A 341 37.00 -14.95 -12.33
N GLU A 342 35.78 -15.46 -12.44
CA GLU A 342 34.94 -15.23 -13.61
C GLU A 342 33.44 -15.24 -13.30
N ILE A 343 32.67 -14.60 -14.20
CA ILE A 343 31.22 -14.75 -14.29
C ILE A 343 30.94 -15.45 -15.60
N ARG A 344 30.21 -16.56 -15.58
CA ARG A 344 29.94 -17.37 -16.75
C ARG A 344 28.43 -17.56 -16.96
N PHE A 345 27.96 -17.20 -18.14
CA PHE A 345 26.61 -17.50 -18.64
C PHE A 345 26.69 -18.79 -19.46
N SER A 346 25.79 -19.73 -19.19
CA SER A 346 25.74 -21.02 -19.88
C SER A 346 24.35 -21.23 -20.45
N LYS A 347 24.22 -21.13 -21.78
CA LYS A 347 22.99 -21.32 -22.55
C LYS A 347 21.78 -20.58 -21.97
N VAL A 348 21.96 -19.31 -21.59
CA VAL A 348 20.96 -18.51 -20.90
C VAL A 348 19.90 -18.00 -21.87
N PHE A 349 18.61 -18.22 -21.50
CA PHE A 349 17.43 -17.66 -22.16
C PHE A 349 16.63 -16.86 -21.15
N PHE A 350 16.14 -15.69 -21.57
CA PHE A 350 15.37 -14.83 -20.70
C PHE A 350 14.28 -14.07 -21.45
N LYS A 351 13.11 -13.95 -20.81
CA LYS A 351 12.01 -13.06 -21.20
C LYS A 351 11.35 -12.43 -19.97
N TYR A 352 10.77 -11.24 -20.11
CA TYR A 352 9.93 -10.66 -19.06
C TYR A 352 8.57 -11.35 -19.02
N ASN A 353 7.89 -11.30 -17.86
CA ASN A 353 6.59 -11.99 -17.65
C ASN A 353 5.53 -11.63 -18.71
N ASN A 354 5.53 -10.38 -19.19
CA ASN A 354 4.51 -9.87 -20.14
C ASN A 354 4.96 -9.94 -21.59
N SER A 355 6.15 -10.51 -21.89
CA SER A 355 6.67 -10.66 -23.25
C SER A 355 6.45 -12.09 -23.76
N GLN A 356 5.98 -12.21 -25.00
CA GLN A 356 5.92 -13.50 -25.68
C GLN A 356 7.31 -13.89 -26.24
N ASP A 357 8.11 -12.89 -26.61
CA ASP A 357 9.41 -13.08 -27.25
C ASP A 357 10.56 -13.14 -26.24
N ASP A 358 11.54 -13.98 -26.55
CA ASP A 358 12.78 -14.05 -25.80
C ASP A 358 13.64 -12.82 -26.06
N ILE A 359 14.02 -12.14 -24.98
CA ILE A 359 14.91 -10.96 -25.02
C ILE A 359 16.37 -11.40 -25.01
N ILE A 360 16.70 -12.52 -24.38
CA ILE A 360 18.01 -13.14 -24.41
C ILE A 360 17.85 -14.58 -24.89
N LYS A 361 18.62 -14.95 -25.92
CA LYS A 361 18.52 -16.23 -26.60
C LYS A 361 19.88 -16.92 -26.61
N ASN A 362 19.99 -18.09 -25.97
CA ASN A 362 21.18 -18.92 -25.94
C ASN A 362 22.49 -18.17 -25.66
N CYS A 363 22.46 -17.29 -24.64
CA CYS A 363 23.59 -16.45 -24.30
C CYS A 363 24.69 -17.24 -23.60
N ASN A 364 25.91 -17.18 -24.13
CA ASN A 364 27.12 -17.79 -23.59
C ASN A 364 28.20 -16.72 -23.45
N ILE A 365 28.44 -16.24 -22.22
CA ILE A 365 29.44 -15.17 -21.94
C ILE A 365 30.37 -15.64 -20.85
N ARG A 366 31.63 -15.24 -20.95
CA ARG A 366 32.64 -15.37 -19.91
C ARG A 366 33.23 -13.99 -19.63
N ILE A 367 33.11 -13.53 -18.38
CA ILE A 367 33.60 -12.24 -17.88
C ILE A 367 34.73 -12.56 -16.88
N THR A 368 35.97 -12.31 -17.25
CA THR A 368 37.15 -12.65 -16.46
C THR A 368 37.49 -11.50 -15.50
N LYS A 369 37.97 -11.84 -14.31
CA LYS A 369 38.39 -10.88 -13.27
C LYS A 369 39.38 -9.85 -13.81
N GLY A 370 39.22 -8.60 -13.39
CA GLY A 370 40.11 -7.48 -13.76
C GLY A 370 39.92 -6.97 -15.19
N LYS A 371 38.98 -7.54 -15.98
CA LYS A 371 38.72 -7.11 -17.34
C LYS A 371 37.59 -6.10 -17.45
N LYS A 372 37.76 -5.12 -18.34
CA LYS A 372 36.71 -4.17 -18.76
C LYS A 372 36.03 -4.73 -20.00
N ILE A 373 34.74 -5.09 -19.85
CA ILE A 373 33.95 -5.68 -20.94
C ILE A 373 32.85 -4.72 -21.37
N ALA A 374 32.83 -4.36 -22.64
CA ALA A 374 31.80 -3.50 -23.21
C ALA A 374 30.72 -4.32 -23.91
N LEU A 375 29.44 -4.03 -23.64
CA LEU A 375 28.28 -4.53 -24.36
C LEU A 375 27.84 -3.51 -25.42
N VAL A 376 27.77 -3.92 -26.66
CA VAL A 376 27.39 -3.07 -27.81
C VAL A 376 26.26 -3.74 -28.60
N GLY A 377 25.31 -2.97 -29.10
CA GLY A 377 24.18 -3.47 -29.88
C GLY A 377 23.10 -2.41 -30.04
N HIS A 378 22.12 -2.66 -30.91
CA HIS A 378 20.97 -1.76 -31.07
C HIS A 378 20.19 -1.55 -29.78
N SER A 379 19.39 -0.46 -29.70
CA SER A 379 18.43 -0.30 -28.64
C SER A 379 17.46 -1.48 -28.65
N GLY A 380 17.11 -2.02 -27.47
CA GLY A 380 16.27 -3.21 -27.36
C GLY A 380 16.98 -4.56 -27.60
N ALA A 381 18.29 -4.60 -27.91
CA ALA A 381 19.03 -5.86 -28.15
C ALA A 381 19.20 -6.76 -26.89
N GLY A 382 18.76 -6.32 -25.69
CA GLY A 382 18.84 -7.12 -24.46
C GLY A 382 20.03 -6.78 -23.54
N LYS A 383 20.78 -5.70 -23.78
CA LYS A 383 21.98 -5.32 -23.02
C LYS A 383 21.67 -5.10 -21.53
N SER A 384 20.72 -4.23 -21.18
CA SER A 384 20.33 -3.94 -19.79
C SER A 384 19.69 -5.15 -19.11
N SER A 385 18.94 -5.97 -19.88
CA SER A 385 18.37 -7.22 -19.35
C SER A 385 19.47 -8.20 -18.93
N LEU A 386 20.52 -8.35 -19.74
CA LEU A 386 21.67 -9.19 -19.42
C LEU A 386 22.40 -8.71 -18.15
N LEU A 387 22.54 -7.40 -18.00
CA LEU A 387 23.16 -6.77 -16.83
C LEU A 387 22.33 -7.04 -15.56
N ASN A 388 21.01 -7.02 -15.64
CA ASN A 388 20.08 -7.23 -14.54
C ASN A 388 19.98 -8.70 -14.10
N LEU A 389 20.39 -9.68 -14.91
CA LEU A 389 20.41 -11.09 -14.53
C LEU A 389 21.56 -11.41 -13.56
N ILE A 390 22.67 -10.68 -13.59
CA ILE A 390 23.86 -10.95 -12.79
C ILE A 390 23.59 -10.79 -11.28
N PRO A 391 22.98 -9.66 -10.78
CA PRO A 391 22.62 -9.50 -9.37
C PRO A 391 21.31 -10.21 -9.01
N ARG A 392 20.78 -11.07 -9.89
CA ARG A 392 19.49 -11.76 -9.74
C ARG A 392 18.33 -10.80 -9.44
N PHE A 393 18.21 -9.70 -10.19
CA PHE A 393 16.99 -8.90 -10.21
C PHE A 393 15.88 -9.62 -10.98
N TYR A 394 16.28 -10.46 -11.92
CA TYR A 394 15.48 -11.43 -12.66
C TYR A 394 16.22 -12.76 -12.76
N GLU A 395 15.50 -13.84 -13.05
CA GLU A 395 16.10 -15.15 -13.30
C GLU A 395 15.83 -15.61 -14.73
N PRO A 396 16.80 -16.26 -15.37
CA PRO A 396 16.58 -16.91 -16.65
C PRO A 396 15.63 -18.10 -16.49
N TYR A 397 14.72 -18.30 -17.44
CA TYR A 397 13.85 -19.46 -17.43
C TYR A 397 14.54 -20.74 -17.93
N LYS A 398 15.67 -20.59 -18.66
CA LYS A 398 16.51 -21.70 -19.12
C LYS A 398 17.97 -21.28 -19.12
N GLY A 399 18.87 -22.24 -18.79
CA GLY A 399 20.29 -21.99 -18.60
C GLY A 399 20.62 -21.43 -17.22
N ASP A 400 21.90 -21.28 -16.94
CA ASP A 400 22.42 -20.90 -15.64
C ASP A 400 23.55 -19.87 -15.73
N ILE A 401 23.72 -19.12 -14.63
CA ILE A 401 24.80 -18.15 -14.47
C ILE A 401 25.65 -18.61 -13.29
N PHE A 402 26.96 -18.59 -13.47
CA PHE A 402 27.90 -19.07 -12.48
C PHE A 402 28.89 -17.98 -12.08
N LEU A 403 29.30 -17.99 -10.82
CA LEU A 403 30.49 -17.31 -10.31
C LEU A 403 31.53 -18.41 -10.07
N ASP A 404 32.56 -18.48 -10.92
CA ASP A 404 33.44 -19.64 -11.07
C ASP A 404 32.61 -20.91 -11.34
N ASP A 405 32.61 -21.87 -10.40
CA ASP A 405 31.78 -23.09 -10.49
C ASP A 405 30.50 -23.05 -9.64
N ILE A 406 30.19 -21.91 -9.03
CA ILE A 406 29.05 -21.75 -8.13
C ILE A 406 27.87 -21.15 -8.90
N ASN A 407 26.74 -21.85 -8.96
CA ASN A 407 25.53 -21.29 -9.52
C ASN A 407 25.04 -20.11 -8.64
N ILE A 408 24.72 -18.97 -9.27
CA ILE A 408 24.23 -17.80 -8.52
C ILE A 408 22.93 -18.06 -7.76
N LYS A 409 22.16 -19.10 -8.14
CA LYS A 409 20.94 -19.53 -7.44
C LYS A 409 21.23 -20.11 -6.05
N ASP A 410 22.43 -20.64 -5.83
CA ASP A 410 22.85 -21.27 -4.57
C ASP A 410 23.47 -20.26 -3.59
N ILE A 411 23.56 -19.00 -3.99
CA ILE A 411 24.13 -17.92 -3.19
C ILE A 411 23.00 -17.09 -2.60
N LYS A 412 23.10 -16.77 -1.30
CA LYS A 412 22.17 -15.84 -0.63
C LYS A 412 22.19 -14.48 -1.33
N LEU A 413 21.01 -13.92 -1.63
CA LEU A 413 20.87 -12.68 -2.41
C LEU A 413 21.68 -11.52 -1.82
N GLU A 414 21.74 -11.39 -0.50
CA GLU A 414 22.55 -10.37 0.17
C GLU A 414 24.04 -10.53 -0.14
N LYS A 415 24.57 -11.76 -0.02
CA LYS A 415 25.98 -12.07 -0.32
C LYS A 415 26.30 -11.82 -1.79
N LEU A 416 25.42 -12.28 -2.68
CA LEU A 416 25.55 -12.08 -4.13
C LEU A 416 25.56 -10.58 -4.49
N ARG A 417 24.57 -9.81 -4.03
CA ARG A 417 24.45 -8.39 -4.36
C ARG A 417 25.54 -7.52 -3.76
N ASN A 418 26.16 -7.95 -2.69
CA ASN A 418 27.33 -7.27 -2.12
C ASN A 418 28.57 -7.37 -3.00
N LEU A 419 28.64 -8.35 -3.92
CA LEU A 419 29.74 -8.46 -4.89
C LEU A 419 29.65 -7.45 -6.03
N PHE A 420 28.51 -6.79 -6.21
CA PHE A 420 28.25 -5.90 -7.34
C PHE A 420 27.98 -4.47 -6.92
N SER A 421 28.63 -3.50 -7.54
CA SER A 421 28.20 -2.09 -7.58
C SER A 421 27.50 -1.83 -8.91
N VAL A 422 26.30 -1.26 -8.84
CA VAL A 422 25.48 -0.95 -10.02
C VAL A 422 25.34 0.56 -10.14
N VAL A 423 25.67 1.10 -11.32
CA VAL A 423 25.36 2.48 -11.71
C VAL A 423 24.41 2.41 -12.89
N SER A 424 23.13 2.67 -12.63
CA SER A 424 22.06 2.61 -13.62
C SER A 424 21.93 3.90 -14.43
N GLN A 425 21.27 3.81 -15.57
CA GLN A 425 20.91 4.95 -16.42
C GLN A 425 19.95 5.89 -15.67
N ASP A 426 18.90 5.33 -15.08
CA ASP A 426 17.96 6.07 -14.25
C ASP A 426 18.47 6.14 -12.81
N ILE A 427 18.81 7.35 -12.38
CA ILE A 427 19.37 7.60 -11.06
C ILE A 427 18.26 7.94 -10.09
N ASN A 428 17.99 7.02 -9.18
CA ASN A 428 17.07 7.25 -8.09
C ASN A 428 17.82 7.78 -6.86
N LEU A 429 17.51 9.01 -6.47
CA LEU A 429 17.93 9.61 -5.21
C LEU A 429 16.72 9.73 -4.29
N PHE A 430 16.91 9.35 -3.04
CA PHE A 430 15.87 9.45 -2.03
C PHE A 430 15.80 10.89 -1.49
N ASP A 431 14.61 11.29 -1.07
CA ASP A 431 14.45 12.53 -0.32
C ASP A 431 15.23 12.44 1.00
N GLY A 432 16.14 13.40 1.19
CA GLY A 432 17.10 13.42 2.30
C GLY A 432 18.39 14.11 1.93
N THR A 433 19.39 13.98 2.77
CA THR A 433 20.69 14.66 2.60
C THR A 433 21.58 13.98 1.54
N VAL A 434 22.60 14.70 1.07
CA VAL A 434 23.67 14.13 0.24
C VAL A 434 24.33 12.94 0.94
N ASN A 435 24.65 13.10 2.23
CA ASN A 435 25.23 12.05 3.06
C ASN A 435 24.36 10.78 3.10
N PHE A 436 23.06 10.94 3.38
CA PHE A 436 22.11 9.83 3.36
C PHE A 436 22.10 9.08 2.02
N ASN A 437 22.14 9.83 0.92
CA ASN A 437 22.12 9.25 -0.41
C ASN A 437 23.42 8.51 -0.77
N ILE A 438 24.57 8.99 -0.36
CA ILE A 438 25.85 8.32 -0.63
C ILE A 438 25.98 7.06 0.24
N SER A 439 25.62 7.14 1.52
CA SER A 439 25.74 6.04 2.48
C SER A 439 24.58 5.04 2.45
N TYR A 440 23.63 5.21 1.52
CA TYR A 440 22.41 4.41 1.44
C TYR A 440 22.69 2.91 1.43
N GLY A 441 22.09 2.19 2.40
CA GLY A 441 22.26 0.74 2.54
C GLY A 441 23.64 0.28 3.02
N SER A 442 24.56 1.18 3.25
CA SER A 442 25.87 0.86 3.81
C SER A 442 25.81 0.76 5.33
N LYS A 443 26.49 -0.24 5.91
CA LYS A 443 26.76 -0.24 7.36
C LYS A 443 27.50 1.05 7.70
N LYS A 444 27.41 1.52 8.96
CA LYS A 444 28.02 2.77 9.43
C LYS A 444 29.39 3.00 8.78
N LYS A 445 29.47 4.00 7.91
CA LYS A 445 30.69 4.44 7.25
C LYS A 445 31.25 5.65 7.98
N SER A 446 32.57 5.75 8.04
CA SER A 446 33.21 6.91 8.65
C SER A 446 33.03 8.15 7.77
N TYR A 447 33.09 9.31 8.39
CA TYR A 447 33.02 10.58 7.67
C TYR A 447 34.11 10.68 6.59
N GLU A 448 35.31 10.18 6.91
CA GLU A 448 36.45 10.15 6.00
C GLU A 448 36.19 9.27 4.77
N GLU A 449 35.59 8.08 4.94
CA GLU A 449 35.22 7.21 3.81
C GLU A 449 34.23 7.91 2.86
N ILE A 450 33.29 8.70 3.40
CA ILE A 450 32.32 9.46 2.62
C ILE A 450 33.00 10.59 1.86
N LEU A 451 33.89 11.35 2.51
CA LEU A 451 34.67 12.39 1.84
C LEU A 451 35.56 11.85 0.73
N ASN A 452 36.20 10.71 0.96
CA ASN A 452 37.01 10.04 -0.07
C ASN A 452 36.15 9.62 -1.26
N ALA A 453 34.94 9.07 -1.03
CA ALA A 453 34.01 8.73 -2.11
C ALA A 453 33.53 9.98 -2.90
N LEU A 454 33.31 11.11 -2.21
CA LEU A 454 32.98 12.38 -2.85
C LEU A 454 34.13 12.92 -3.72
N ARG A 455 35.36 12.86 -3.20
CA ARG A 455 36.56 13.25 -3.93
C ARG A 455 36.77 12.39 -5.17
N ASP A 456 36.68 11.08 -5.01
CA ASP A 456 36.88 10.11 -6.08
C ASP A 456 35.83 10.19 -7.19
N SER A 457 34.61 10.56 -6.83
CA SER A 457 33.52 10.80 -7.79
C SER A 457 33.55 12.21 -8.43
N GLY A 458 34.48 13.08 -8.02
CA GLY A 458 34.52 14.49 -8.43
C GLY A 458 33.32 15.29 -7.94
N SER A 459 32.73 14.88 -6.81
CA SER A 459 31.56 15.51 -6.20
C SER A 459 31.90 16.55 -5.15
N GLU A 460 33.11 16.50 -4.57
CA GLU A 460 33.53 17.33 -3.43
C GLU A 460 33.32 18.84 -3.66
N GLU A 461 33.75 19.34 -4.81
CA GLU A 461 33.66 20.76 -5.17
C GLU A 461 32.21 21.28 -5.12
N PHE A 462 31.28 20.59 -5.79
CA PHE A 462 29.89 21.07 -5.81
C PHE A 462 29.16 20.80 -4.48
N VAL A 463 29.49 19.72 -3.76
CA VAL A 463 28.89 19.44 -2.45
C VAL A 463 29.30 20.49 -1.44
N ASN A 464 30.58 20.89 -1.42
CA ASN A 464 31.05 21.97 -0.56
C ASN A 464 30.45 23.34 -0.90
N SER A 465 29.98 23.54 -2.14
CA SER A 465 29.28 24.77 -2.54
C SER A 465 27.78 24.78 -2.15
N LEU A 466 27.24 23.67 -1.65
CA LEU A 466 25.86 23.61 -1.16
C LEU A 466 25.74 24.25 0.23
N PRO A 467 24.58 24.80 0.60
CA PRO A 467 24.40 25.58 1.84
C PRO A 467 24.85 24.86 3.13
N HIS A 468 24.68 23.54 3.19
CA HIS A 468 25.05 22.70 4.35
C HIS A 468 25.98 21.55 3.96
N GLY A 469 26.75 21.69 2.86
CA GLY A 469 27.68 20.67 2.39
C GLY A 469 27.00 19.31 2.22
N ILE A 470 27.55 18.27 2.84
CA ILE A 470 27.01 16.89 2.79
C ILE A 470 25.65 16.72 3.48
N ASP A 471 25.28 17.62 4.37
CA ASP A 471 24.01 17.56 5.11
C ASP A 471 22.90 18.39 4.40
N THR A 472 23.17 18.88 3.19
CA THR A 472 22.17 19.55 2.37
C THR A 472 21.10 18.58 1.89
N GLU A 473 19.83 18.91 2.12
CA GLU A 473 18.67 18.19 1.61
C GLU A 473 18.49 18.42 0.11
N ILE A 474 18.48 17.34 -0.66
CA ILE A 474 18.42 17.38 -2.14
C ILE A 474 17.02 17.27 -2.72
N GLY A 475 16.03 16.96 -1.88
CA GLY A 475 14.62 16.80 -2.28
C GLY A 475 14.35 15.50 -3.06
N GLU A 476 13.07 15.26 -3.33
CA GLU A 476 12.62 14.06 -4.04
C GLU A 476 13.32 13.91 -5.39
N ASN A 477 13.86 12.71 -5.66
CA ASN A 477 14.65 12.39 -6.84
C ASN A 477 15.83 13.35 -7.10
N GLY A 478 16.30 14.06 -6.07
CA GLY A 478 17.39 15.02 -6.20
C GLY A 478 17.06 16.22 -7.09
N VAL A 479 15.81 16.71 -7.03
CA VAL A 479 15.30 17.81 -7.89
C VAL A 479 16.13 19.09 -7.81
N LYS A 480 16.81 19.31 -6.67
CA LYS A 480 17.69 20.47 -6.46
C LYS A 480 19.07 20.31 -7.13
N LEU A 481 19.37 19.16 -7.69
CA LEU A 481 20.66 18.85 -8.33
C LEU A 481 20.52 18.79 -9.85
N SER A 482 21.58 19.19 -10.56
CA SER A 482 21.67 18.95 -12.01
C SER A 482 21.81 17.46 -12.33
N GLY A 483 21.51 17.05 -13.57
CA GLY A 483 21.68 15.66 -14.03
C GLY A 483 23.09 15.13 -13.75
N GLY A 484 24.13 15.93 -14.07
CA GLY A 484 25.53 15.54 -13.82
C GLY A 484 25.90 15.48 -12.33
N GLN A 485 25.29 16.30 -11.48
CA GLN A 485 25.47 16.22 -10.02
C GLN A 485 24.83 14.95 -9.46
N ARG A 486 23.60 14.63 -9.86
CA ARG A 486 22.92 13.37 -9.48
C ARG A 486 23.77 12.16 -9.85
N GLN A 487 24.33 12.15 -11.06
CA GLN A 487 25.17 11.05 -11.52
C GLN A 487 26.44 10.88 -10.70
N ARG A 488 27.11 11.98 -10.38
CA ARG A 488 28.30 11.93 -9.53
C ARG A 488 28.00 11.41 -8.12
N ILE A 489 26.83 11.71 -7.55
CA ILE A 489 26.36 11.13 -6.28
C ILE A 489 26.15 9.60 -6.43
N ALA A 490 25.57 9.14 -7.53
CA ALA A 490 25.42 7.69 -7.79
C ALA A 490 26.78 6.99 -7.93
N ILE A 491 27.75 7.64 -8.56
CA ILE A 491 29.14 7.15 -8.66
C ILE A 491 29.82 7.15 -7.26
N ALA A 492 29.62 8.18 -6.42
CA ALA A 492 30.13 8.22 -5.05
C ALA A 492 29.57 7.05 -4.22
N ARG A 493 28.28 6.72 -4.39
CA ARG A 493 27.63 5.54 -3.80
C ARG A 493 28.32 4.24 -4.22
N ALA A 494 28.73 4.12 -5.47
CA ALA A 494 29.44 2.96 -5.99
C ALA A 494 30.89 2.87 -5.44
N PHE A 495 31.59 4.00 -5.28
CA PHE A 495 32.90 4.06 -4.61
C PHE A 495 32.80 3.61 -3.16
N LEU A 496 31.84 4.15 -2.40
CA LEU A 496 31.65 3.82 -0.99
C LEU A 496 31.31 2.35 -0.77
N LYS A 497 30.53 1.74 -1.68
CA LYS A 497 30.21 0.30 -1.64
C LYS A 497 31.42 -0.57 -1.88
N ASN A 498 32.37 -0.14 -2.70
CA ASN A 498 33.65 -0.79 -3.02
C ASN A 498 33.55 -2.28 -3.40
N ALA A 499 32.58 -2.63 -4.25
CA ALA A 499 32.39 -4.01 -4.70
C ALA A 499 33.40 -4.42 -5.78
N PRO A 500 33.81 -5.72 -5.86
CA PRO A 500 34.78 -6.21 -6.83
C PRO A 500 34.28 -6.19 -8.28
N PHE A 501 32.97 -6.28 -8.49
CA PHE A 501 32.36 -6.23 -9.81
C PHE A 501 31.54 -4.96 -9.99
N LEU A 502 31.71 -4.31 -11.13
CA LEU A 502 31.02 -3.07 -11.48
C LEU A 502 30.11 -3.29 -12.70
N LEU A 503 28.85 -2.93 -12.55
CA LEU A 503 27.84 -2.98 -13.61
C LEU A 503 27.44 -1.55 -13.95
N LEU A 504 27.71 -1.11 -15.18
CA LEU A 504 27.43 0.25 -15.65
C LEU A 504 26.42 0.21 -16.81
N ASP A 505 25.26 0.85 -16.61
CA ASP A 505 24.25 1.01 -17.65
C ASP A 505 24.19 2.49 -18.08
N GLU A 506 24.71 2.80 -19.26
CA GLU A 506 24.66 4.11 -19.94
C GLU A 506 24.87 5.36 -19.04
N ALA A 507 25.91 5.33 -18.24
CA ALA A 507 26.13 6.31 -17.16
C ALA A 507 26.37 7.78 -17.62
N THR A 508 26.16 8.17 -18.90
CA THR A 508 26.55 9.51 -19.40
C THR A 508 25.63 10.10 -20.47
N SER A 509 24.42 9.59 -20.68
CA SER A 509 23.46 10.18 -21.63
C SER A 509 22.87 11.51 -21.07
N SER A 510 22.72 12.52 -21.95
CA SER A 510 22.01 13.78 -21.67
C SER A 510 22.73 14.80 -20.79
N LEU A 511 24.08 14.85 -20.79
CA LEU A 511 24.87 15.78 -19.98
C LEU A 511 25.60 16.84 -20.82
N ASP A 512 25.86 18.00 -20.19
CA ASP A 512 26.74 19.01 -20.74
C ASP A 512 28.20 18.50 -20.81
N SER A 513 28.97 18.98 -21.79
CA SER A 513 30.34 18.49 -22.08
C SER A 513 31.32 18.62 -20.89
N LYS A 514 31.12 19.63 -20.00
CA LYS A 514 32.00 19.84 -18.83
C LYS A 514 31.70 18.81 -17.74
N SER A 515 30.42 18.57 -17.44
CA SER A 515 29.96 17.55 -16.47
C SER A 515 30.30 16.16 -16.96
N GLU A 516 30.14 15.91 -18.26
CA GLU A 516 30.51 14.66 -18.89
C GLU A 516 31.97 14.28 -18.67
N LYS A 517 32.90 15.23 -18.91
CA LYS A 517 34.32 15.00 -18.74
C LYS A 517 34.68 14.63 -17.28
N LYS A 518 34.08 15.33 -16.28
CA LYS A 518 34.26 15.03 -14.86
C LYS A 518 33.75 13.61 -14.53
N ILE A 519 32.60 13.22 -15.07
CA ILE A 519 31.99 11.90 -14.87
C ILE A 519 32.84 10.80 -15.50
N GLN A 520 33.36 11.02 -16.72
CA GLN A 520 34.21 10.04 -17.39
C GLN A 520 35.50 9.78 -16.61
N VAL A 521 36.12 10.83 -16.06
CA VAL A 521 37.31 10.69 -15.17
C VAL A 521 36.94 9.89 -13.93
N ALA A 522 35.81 10.16 -13.29
CA ALA A 522 35.35 9.43 -12.11
C ALA A 522 35.05 7.95 -12.42
N LEU A 523 34.39 7.67 -13.56
CA LEU A 523 34.11 6.30 -14.03
C LEU A 523 35.41 5.54 -14.32
N ASN A 524 36.37 6.16 -15.02
CA ASN A 524 37.64 5.54 -15.30
C ASN A 524 38.41 5.20 -14.01
N LYS A 525 38.34 6.09 -12.99
CA LYS A 525 38.89 5.82 -11.66
C LYS A 525 38.16 4.68 -10.95
N LEU A 526 36.81 4.66 -11.03
CA LEU A 526 35.97 3.62 -10.43
C LEU A 526 36.24 2.23 -11.04
N MET A 527 36.53 2.16 -12.35
CA MET A 527 36.81 0.93 -13.08
C MET A 527 38.24 0.39 -12.89
N ARG A 528 39.15 1.21 -12.33
CA ARG A 528 40.54 0.76 -12.08
C ARG A 528 40.51 -0.37 -11.07
N ASP A 529 41.23 -1.44 -11.34
CA ASP A 529 41.40 -2.62 -10.48
C ASP A 529 40.11 -3.40 -10.19
N ARG A 530 39.03 -3.15 -10.97
CA ARG A 530 37.74 -3.86 -10.85
C ARG A 530 37.36 -4.56 -12.15
N THR A 531 36.60 -5.64 -12.02
CA THR A 531 35.95 -6.26 -13.18
C THR A 531 34.72 -5.45 -13.55
N SER A 532 34.69 -4.92 -14.75
CA SER A 532 33.63 -4.00 -15.17
C SER A 532 32.88 -4.52 -16.39
N LEU A 533 31.55 -4.56 -16.31
CA LEU A 533 30.66 -4.81 -17.44
C LEU A 533 29.87 -3.53 -17.73
N ILE A 534 30.01 -3.01 -18.96
CA ILE A 534 29.58 -1.66 -19.30
C ILE A 534 28.72 -1.72 -20.55
N ILE A 535 27.53 -1.14 -20.52
CA ILE A 535 26.78 -0.87 -21.73
C ILE A 535 27.35 0.40 -22.38
N ALA A 536 28.02 0.20 -23.52
CA ALA A 536 28.77 1.26 -24.15
C ALA A 536 27.95 2.00 -25.21
N HIS A 537 27.74 3.29 -24.95
CA HIS A 537 27.15 4.24 -25.89
C HIS A 537 28.16 5.31 -26.37
N ARG A 538 29.44 5.20 -25.94
CA ARG A 538 30.51 6.16 -26.26
C ARG A 538 31.75 5.50 -26.78
N LEU A 539 32.42 6.24 -27.68
CA LEU A 539 33.63 5.79 -28.36
C LEU A 539 34.78 5.53 -27.36
N SER A 540 34.96 6.40 -26.37
CA SER A 540 35.99 6.25 -25.34
C SER A 540 35.84 4.95 -24.55
N THR A 541 34.62 4.60 -24.17
CA THR A 541 34.33 3.37 -23.40
C THR A 541 34.65 2.11 -24.25
N ILE A 542 34.44 2.17 -25.55
CA ILE A 542 34.71 1.06 -26.47
C ILE A 542 36.21 0.89 -26.68
N ASN A 543 36.95 1.99 -26.88
CA ASN A 543 38.38 1.93 -27.14
C ASN A 543 39.18 1.42 -25.93
N ASP A 544 38.69 1.74 -24.71
CA ASP A 544 39.34 1.35 -23.44
C ASP A 544 38.92 -0.05 -22.93
N ALA A 545 38.03 -0.74 -23.66
CA ALA A 545 37.56 -2.07 -23.29
C ALA A 545 38.54 -3.17 -23.70
N ASP A 546 38.87 -4.07 -22.76
CA ASP A 546 39.67 -5.27 -23.02
C ASP A 546 38.96 -6.23 -24.00
N LYS A 547 37.63 -6.29 -23.91
CA LYS A 547 36.79 -7.12 -24.76
C LYS A 547 35.45 -6.44 -25.01
N ILE A 548 34.98 -6.52 -26.23
CA ILE A 548 33.67 -6.04 -26.65
C ILE A 548 32.83 -7.25 -27.02
N ILE A 549 31.55 -7.25 -26.55
CA ILE A 549 30.55 -8.26 -26.89
C ILE A 549 29.44 -7.56 -27.68
N VAL A 550 29.22 -8.02 -28.89
CA VAL A 550 28.19 -7.49 -29.79
C VAL A 550 26.93 -8.33 -29.64
N ILE A 551 25.83 -7.67 -29.22
CA ILE A 551 24.53 -8.31 -29.02
C ILE A 551 23.58 -7.85 -30.12
N ASP A 552 22.96 -8.81 -30.79
CA ASP A 552 21.94 -8.57 -31.79
C ASP A 552 20.74 -9.50 -31.57
N ASN A 553 19.53 -8.93 -31.52
CA ASN A 553 18.28 -9.68 -31.32
C ASN A 553 18.32 -10.72 -30.19
N GLY A 554 18.99 -10.36 -29.06
CA GLY A 554 19.11 -11.21 -27.87
C GLY A 554 20.20 -12.27 -27.95
N MET A 555 20.96 -12.34 -29.03
CA MET A 555 22.06 -13.28 -29.23
C MET A 555 23.42 -12.56 -29.28
N ILE A 556 24.48 -13.28 -28.88
CA ILE A 556 25.84 -12.79 -29.09
C ILE A 556 26.21 -13.05 -30.57
N SER A 557 26.34 -11.96 -31.30
CA SER A 557 26.76 -12.02 -32.72
C SER A 557 28.26 -12.20 -32.83
N ASP A 558 29.03 -11.36 -32.15
CA ASP A 558 30.49 -11.36 -32.20
C ASP A 558 31.11 -10.97 -30.86
N SER A 559 32.38 -11.33 -30.64
CA SER A 559 33.15 -10.82 -29.50
C SER A 559 34.65 -10.71 -29.86
N GLY A 560 35.32 -9.71 -29.31
CA GLY A 560 36.74 -9.46 -29.54
C GLY A 560 37.17 -8.06 -29.09
N THR A 561 38.39 -7.67 -29.41
CA THR A 561 38.87 -6.29 -29.24
C THR A 561 38.30 -5.38 -30.33
N HIS A 562 38.37 -4.07 -30.15
CA HIS A 562 37.92 -3.09 -31.13
C HIS A 562 38.55 -3.37 -32.51
N ILE A 563 39.87 -3.59 -32.58
CA ILE A 563 40.59 -3.84 -33.81
C ILE A 563 40.12 -5.14 -34.50
N GLN A 564 39.91 -6.21 -33.75
CA GLN A 564 39.43 -7.49 -34.27
C GLN A 564 38.01 -7.35 -34.83
N LEU A 565 37.10 -6.70 -34.11
CA LEU A 565 35.72 -6.52 -34.53
C LEU A 565 35.59 -5.57 -35.74
N MET A 566 36.43 -4.55 -35.81
CA MET A 566 36.50 -3.68 -36.99
C MET A 566 36.95 -4.42 -38.25
N LYS A 567 37.71 -5.50 -38.13
CA LYS A 567 38.10 -6.34 -39.29
C LYS A 567 37.02 -7.37 -39.61
N LYS A 568 36.46 -8.04 -38.59
CA LYS A 568 35.64 -9.25 -38.74
C LYS A 568 34.13 -8.98 -38.79
N SER A 569 33.60 -8.08 -37.97
CA SER A 569 32.16 -7.93 -37.76
C SER A 569 31.56 -6.80 -38.60
N LYS A 570 30.72 -7.14 -39.57
CA LYS A 570 29.98 -6.16 -40.37
C LYS A 570 28.99 -5.39 -39.53
N LEU A 571 28.32 -6.06 -38.58
CA LEU A 571 27.37 -5.45 -37.66
C LEU A 571 28.07 -4.42 -36.77
N TYR A 572 29.20 -4.79 -36.14
CA TYR A 572 29.96 -3.88 -35.31
C TYR A 572 30.44 -2.64 -36.07
N LYS A 573 30.94 -2.82 -37.30
CA LYS A 573 31.33 -1.69 -38.17
C LYS A 573 30.17 -0.72 -38.38
N ASN A 574 28.98 -1.24 -38.64
CA ASN A 574 27.79 -0.42 -38.87
C ASN A 574 27.38 0.33 -37.60
N LEU A 575 27.32 -0.36 -36.44
CA LEU A 575 27.05 0.26 -35.17
C LEU A 575 28.06 1.35 -34.81
N TYR A 576 29.33 1.07 -35.06
CA TYR A 576 30.41 2.04 -34.83
C TYR A 576 30.25 3.28 -35.73
N LYS A 577 29.92 3.11 -37.00
CA LYS A 577 29.68 4.24 -37.92
C LYS A 577 28.47 5.07 -37.51
N LEU A 578 27.36 4.43 -37.18
CA LEU A 578 26.09 5.11 -36.83
C LEU A 578 26.16 5.83 -35.48
N GLN A 579 26.62 5.14 -34.43
CA GLN A 579 26.60 5.69 -33.08
C GLN A 579 27.78 6.57 -32.69
N PHE A 580 28.92 6.40 -33.34
CA PHE A 580 30.18 6.97 -32.90
C PHE A 580 30.88 7.90 -33.89
N LYS A 581 30.66 7.78 -35.21
CA LYS A 581 31.21 8.70 -36.22
C LYS A 581 30.38 9.98 -36.39
N GLU A 582 29.07 9.93 -36.24
CA GLU A 582 28.23 11.15 -36.31
C GLU A 582 28.50 12.10 -35.16
N ASN A 583 28.85 11.60 -33.98
CA ASN A 583 29.23 12.44 -32.84
C ASN A 583 30.62 13.11 -33.01
N ALA A 584 31.51 12.58 -33.84
CA ALA A 584 32.79 13.22 -34.14
C ALA A 584 32.64 14.41 -35.10
N LYS A 585 31.60 14.45 -35.94
CA LYS A 585 31.31 15.57 -36.87
C LYS A 585 30.57 16.74 -36.17
N LYS A 586 30.06 16.57 -34.98
CA LYS A 586 29.41 17.65 -34.21
C LYS A 586 30.36 18.42 -33.27
N ILE A 587 31.66 18.09 -33.29
CA ILE A 587 32.69 18.71 -32.44
C ILE A 587 33.70 19.54 -33.29
N ILE A 588 33.46 19.69 -34.59
CA ILE A 588 34.21 20.63 -35.43
C ILE A 588 33.21 21.77 -35.85
#